data_9730d4e2c56b570971a8d4fec23ee781
#
_entry.id   9730d4e2c56b570971a8d4fec23ee781
#
_cell.length_a   1.000
_cell.length_b   1.000
_cell.length_c   1.000
_cell.angle_alpha   90.00
_cell.angle_beta   90.00
_cell.angle_gamma   90.00
#
_symmetry.space_group_name_H-M   'P 1'
#
loop_
_entity.id
_entity.type
_entity.pdbx_description
1 polymer ?
#
loop_
_entity_poly.entity_id
_entity_poly.type
_entity_poly.pdbx_seq_one_letter_code
_entity_poly.pdbx_strand_id
1 'polypeptide(L)'
;MARKSFDAGGRVRAPKARRTVFAAVDRKTAGELARWVRNPGGMRFAAVADTCYAWYAAQADAVRTLSEALPVIYSGVALGQVFKGVLKPDPALAFFDGLNRGALPAAELDDEETLRFLRRQDIAAGGLAEGMNLVCSRGRALGFAKRIGARVNNLYPNSLRIIKQ
;
A
#
# COMPACT_ATOMS: atom_id res chain seq x y z
N MET A 1 58.58 21.17 -5.46
CA MET A 1 57.41 20.33 -5.15
C MET A 1 56.34 21.21 -4.54
N ALA A 2 55.32 21.56 -5.32
CA ALA A 2 54.24 22.43 -4.87
C ALA A 2 53.07 21.57 -4.36
N ARG A 3 52.70 21.71 -3.08
CA ARG A 3 51.50 21.12 -2.51
C ARG A 3 50.25 21.87 -3.01
N LYS A 4 49.41 21.23 -3.78
CA LYS A 4 48.08 21.74 -4.09
C LYS A 4 47.21 21.62 -2.83
N SER A 5 46.83 22.77 -2.27
CA SER A 5 45.77 22.84 -1.23
C SER A 5 44.43 22.53 -1.86
N PHE A 6 43.76 21.53 -1.31
CA PHE A 6 42.35 21.23 -1.62
C PHE A 6 41.49 22.29 -0.92
N ASP A 7 40.93 23.19 -1.72
CA ASP A 7 39.93 24.15 -1.23
C ASP A 7 38.54 23.44 -1.20
N ALA A 8 38.14 23.01 -0.01
CA ALA A 8 36.86 22.32 0.26
C ALA A 8 35.80 23.33 0.73
N GLY A 9 35.50 24.34 -0.11
CA GLY A 9 34.57 25.42 0.19
C GLY A 9 33.25 25.42 -0.58
N GLY A 10 32.89 24.35 -1.24
CA GLY A 10 31.61 24.21 -1.92
C GLY A 10 30.49 23.86 -0.91
N ARG A 11 29.76 24.87 -0.40
CA ARG A 11 28.48 24.59 0.31
C ARG A 11 27.53 23.87 -0.64
N VAL A 12 27.48 22.56 -0.57
CA VAL A 12 26.42 21.76 -1.21
C VAL A 12 25.09 22.20 -0.60
N ARG A 13 24.33 22.98 -1.36
CA ARG A 13 22.99 23.39 -0.96
C ARG A 13 22.14 22.13 -0.92
N ALA A 14 21.84 21.63 0.28
CA ALA A 14 20.94 20.49 0.45
C ALA A 14 19.63 20.79 -0.30
N PRO A 15 19.14 19.86 -1.13
CA PRO A 15 17.86 20.04 -1.79
C PRO A 15 16.81 20.32 -0.72
N LYS A 16 15.97 21.35 -0.91
CA LYS A 16 14.84 21.63 -0.01
C LYS A 16 13.96 20.38 0.00
N ALA A 17 14.09 19.58 1.05
CA ALA A 17 13.25 18.41 1.25
C ALA A 17 11.80 18.88 1.28
N ARG A 18 10.97 18.38 0.34
CA ARG A 18 9.53 18.61 0.37
C ARG A 18 9.02 17.92 1.64
N ARG A 19 8.49 18.72 2.57
CA ARG A 19 7.83 18.20 3.77
C ARG A 19 6.67 17.33 3.32
N THR A 20 6.58 16.13 3.87
CA THR A 20 5.42 15.25 3.67
C THR A 20 4.28 15.78 4.55
N VAL A 21 3.22 16.27 3.92
CA VAL A 21 2.06 16.78 4.64
C VAL A 21 1.01 15.67 4.70
N PHE A 22 0.73 15.20 5.91
CA PHE A 22 -0.36 14.27 6.18
C PHE A 22 -1.65 15.06 6.38
N ALA A 23 -2.54 15.00 5.40
CA ALA A 23 -3.86 15.63 5.46
C ALA A 23 -4.85 14.72 6.17
N ALA A 24 -5.68 15.28 7.05
CA ALA A 24 -6.77 14.54 7.66
C ALA A 24 -7.77 14.08 6.58
N VAL A 25 -8.25 12.84 6.69
CA VAL A 25 -9.30 12.31 5.81
C VAL A 25 -10.67 12.72 6.34
N ASP A 26 -11.63 12.95 5.44
CA ASP A 26 -13.01 13.24 5.83
C ASP A 26 -13.69 12.01 6.45
N ARG A 27 -14.84 12.23 7.13
CA ARG A 27 -15.56 11.18 7.85
C ARG A 27 -16.00 10.03 6.95
N LYS A 28 -16.41 10.30 5.72
CA LYS A 28 -16.86 9.28 4.77
C LYS A 28 -15.69 8.41 4.34
N THR A 29 -14.57 9.02 3.97
CA THR A 29 -13.32 8.34 3.64
C THR A 29 -12.83 7.51 4.82
N ALA A 30 -12.80 8.09 6.05
CA ALA A 30 -12.40 7.35 7.24
C ALA A 30 -13.29 6.12 7.49
N GLY A 31 -14.60 6.22 7.26
CA GLY A 31 -15.55 5.11 7.36
C GLY A 31 -15.25 4.00 6.35
N GLU A 32 -14.91 4.36 5.12
CA GLU A 32 -14.51 3.36 4.11
C GLU A 32 -13.20 2.66 4.51
N LEU A 33 -12.18 3.43 4.93
CA LEU A 33 -10.89 2.88 5.34
C LEU A 33 -11.03 1.96 6.57
N ALA A 34 -11.90 2.31 7.51
CA ALA A 34 -12.17 1.54 8.73
C ALA A 34 -12.67 0.12 8.44
N ARG A 35 -13.39 -0.09 7.33
CA ARG A 35 -13.87 -1.42 6.92
C ARG A 35 -12.74 -2.38 6.57
N TRP A 36 -11.59 -1.85 6.13
CA TRP A 36 -10.46 -2.62 5.64
C TRP A 36 -9.45 -3.01 6.73
N VAL A 37 -9.61 -2.51 7.95
CA VAL A 37 -8.73 -2.83 9.07
C VAL A 37 -9.48 -3.51 10.21
N ARG A 38 -8.82 -4.46 10.91
CA ARG A 38 -9.44 -5.25 11.98
C ARG A 38 -9.80 -4.44 13.21
N ASN A 39 -8.98 -3.44 13.55
CA ASN A 39 -9.18 -2.58 14.72
C ASN A 39 -9.10 -1.10 14.35
N PRO A 40 -10.15 -0.56 13.71
CA PRO A 40 -10.13 0.82 13.26
C PRO A 40 -10.01 1.84 14.41
N GLY A 41 -10.52 1.53 15.61
CA GLY A 41 -10.39 2.38 16.79
C GLY A 41 -8.95 2.57 17.26
N GLY A 42 -8.11 1.57 17.04
CA GLY A 42 -6.67 1.62 17.34
C GLY A 42 -5.82 2.23 16.23
N MET A 43 -6.43 2.76 15.16
CA MET A 43 -5.71 3.31 14.00
C MET A 43 -5.97 4.81 13.84
N ARG A 44 -5.05 5.47 13.15
CA ARG A 44 -5.24 6.84 12.63
C ARG A 44 -5.05 6.82 11.13
N PHE A 45 -5.90 7.54 10.42
CA PHE A 45 -5.89 7.64 8.96
C PHE A 45 -5.53 9.06 8.54
N ALA A 46 -4.69 9.17 7.53
CA ALA A 46 -4.39 10.44 6.86
C ALA A 46 -4.08 10.18 5.38
N ALA A 47 -4.09 11.23 4.59
CA ALA A 47 -3.76 11.17 3.17
C ALA A 47 -2.45 11.93 2.89
N VAL A 48 -1.65 11.41 1.97
CA VAL A 48 -0.56 12.10 1.32
C VAL A 48 -0.85 12.08 -0.17
N ALA A 49 -1.07 13.25 -0.75
CA ALA A 49 -1.65 13.37 -2.08
C ALA A 49 -2.93 12.53 -2.16
N ASP A 50 -3.05 11.61 -3.11
CA ASP A 50 -4.24 10.78 -3.32
C ASP A 50 -4.23 9.45 -2.56
N THR A 51 -3.14 9.13 -1.84
CA THR A 51 -2.99 7.86 -1.13
C THR A 51 -3.30 8.00 0.35
N CYS A 52 -4.21 7.15 0.83
CA CYS A 52 -4.56 7.04 2.24
C CYS A 52 -3.61 6.07 2.95
N TYR A 53 -3.21 6.47 4.14
CA TYR A 53 -2.30 5.70 5.01
C TYR A 53 -2.95 5.45 6.36
N ALA A 54 -2.48 4.41 7.04
CA ALA A 54 -2.86 4.10 8.41
C ALA A 54 -1.63 3.92 9.32
N TRP A 55 -1.76 4.35 10.56
CA TRP A 55 -0.81 4.13 11.65
C TRP A 55 -1.54 3.61 12.88
N TYR A 56 -0.85 2.86 13.71
CA TYR A 56 -1.36 2.61 15.06
C TYR A 56 -1.48 3.92 15.83
N ALA A 57 -2.59 4.12 16.54
CA ALA A 57 -2.88 5.36 17.25
C ALA A 57 -1.75 5.77 18.20
N ALA A 58 -1.12 4.81 18.87
CA ALA A 58 0.01 5.04 19.78
C ALA A 58 1.25 5.66 19.09
N GLN A 59 1.39 5.53 17.78
CA GLN A 59 2.53 6.03 17.02
C GLN A 59 2.22 7.32 16.24
N ALA A 60 0.95 7.69 16.13
CA ALA A 60 0.51 8.74 15.22
C ALA A 60 1.12 10.12 15.55
N ASP A 61 1.25 10.46 16.84
CA ASP A 61 1.84 11.73 17.26
C ASP A 61 3.34 11.80 16.98
N ALA A 62 4.07 10.68 17.22
CA ALA A 62 5.48 10.59 16.88
C ALA A 62 5.71 10.73 15.37
N VAL A 63 4.91 10.05 14.56
CA VAL A 63 4.96 10.14 13.09
C VAL A 63 4.71 11.56 12.63
N ARG A 64 3.70 12.25 13.19
CA ARG A 64 3.40 13.65 12.88
C ARG A 64 4.58 14.55 13.20
N THR A 65 5.13 14.46 14.42
CA THR A 65 6.28 15.26 14.85
C THR A 65 7.50 15.05 13.95
N LEU A 66 7.81 13.79 13.63
CA LEU A 66 8.92 13.46 12.74
C LEU A 66 8.71 13.99 11.32
N SER A 67 7.49 13.93 10.79
CA SER A 67 7.17 14.42 9.43
C SER A 67 7.27 15.94 9.31
N GLU A 68 7.09 16.67 10.41
CA GLU A 68 7.30 18.11 10.45
C GLU A 68 8.79 18.51 10.45
N ALA A 69 9.65 17.64 11.01
CA ALA A 69 11.08 17.89 11.17
C ALA A 69 11.93 17.29 10.04
N LEU A 70 11.52 16.15 9.49
CA LEU A 70 12.30 15.35 8.54
C LEU A 70 11.53 15.07 7.25
N PRO A 71 12.21 14.90 6.11
CA PRO A 71 11.61 14.35 4.90
C PRO A 71 11.28 12.87 5.13
N VAL A 72 10.00 12.55 5.24
CA VAL A 72 9.54 11.16 5.40
C VAL A 72 9.38 10.52 4.02
N ILE A 73 10.13 9.44 3.76
CA ILE A 73 10.05 8.67 2.51
C ILE A 73 8.94 7.64 2.60
N TYR A 74 8.80 6.99 3.74
CA TYR A 74 7.78 5.96 3.99
C TYR A 74 7.35 5.99 5.45
N SER A 75 6.05 5.89 5.70
CA SER A 75 5.51 5.80 7.06
C SER A 75 4.12 5.17 7.07
N GLY A 76 3.87 4.29 8.04
CA GLY A 76 2.61 3.58 8.17
C GLY A 76 2.37 2.56 7.06
N VAL A 77 1.11 2.21 6.84
CA VAL A 77 0.68 1.30 5.78
C VAL A 77 -0.11 2.07 4.75
N ALA A 78 0.28 1.98 3.49
CA ALA A 78 -0.52 2.47 2.39
C ALA A 78 -1.78 1.61 2.26
N LEU A 79 -2.95 2.20 2.46
CA LEU A 79 -4.23 1.51 2.30
C LEU A 79 -4.70 1.56 0.86
N GLY A 80 -4.41 2.65 0.14
CA GLY A 80 -4.82 2.86 -1.24
C GLY A 80 -5.47 4.22 -1.47
N GLN A 81 -6.20 4.34 -2.57
CA GLN A 81 -6.89 5.55 -2.98
C GLN A 81 -8.40 5.36 -2.86
N VAL A 82 -9.10 6.32 -2.27
CA VAL A 82 -10.56 6.30 -2.22
C VAL A 82 -11.12 7.13 -3.37
N PHE A 83 -11.81 6.46 -4.28
CA PHE A 83 -12.47 7.10 -5.41
C PHE A 83 -13.97 6.86 -5.36
N LYS A 84 -14.76 7.93 -5.37
CA LYS A 84 -16.24 7.87 -5.25
C LYS A 84 -16.73 7.06 -4.05
N GLY A 85 -15.98 7.10 -2.93
CA GLY A 85 -16.33 6.39 -1.69
C GLY A 85 -15.97 4.91 -1.67
N VAL A 86 -15.20 4.42 -2.63
CA VAL A 86 -14.73 3.03 -2.73
C VAL A 86 -13.21 3.01 -2.69
N LEU A 87 -12.64 2.18 -1.82
CA LEU A 87 -11.19 2.01 -1.75
C LEU A 87 -10.69 1.17 -2.94
N LYS A 88 -9.74 1.72 -3.69
CA LYS A 88 -8.85 0.98 -4.56
C LYS A 88 -7.62 0.62 -3.73
N PRO A 89 -7.48 -0.63 -3.27
CA PRO A 89 -6.45 -0.99 -2.30
C PRO A 89 -5.06 -0.88 -2.89
N ASP A 90 -4.11 -0.40 -2.07
CA ASP A 90 -2.69 -0.52 -2.35
C ASP A 90 -2.23 -1.96 -2.12
N PRO A 91 -1.30 -2.49 -2.92
CA PRO A 91 -0.74 -3.84 -2.69
C PRO A 91 -0.19 -4.06 -1.28
N ALA A 92 0.37 -3.04 -0.64
CA ALA A 92 0.90 -3.13 0.72
C ALA A 92 -0.17 -3.53 1.75
N LEU A 93 -1.43 -3.17 1.50
CA LEU A 93 -2.55 -3.53 2.37
C LEU A 93 -2.76 -5.06 2.44
N ALA A 94 -2.49 -5.81 1.37
CA ALA A 94 -2.62 -7.27 1.39
C ALA A 94 -1.64 -7.94 2.37
N PHE A 95 -0.49 -7.33 2.60
CA PHE A 95 0.56 -7.84 3.51
C PHE A 95 0.46 -7.27 4.92
N PHE A 96 -0.51 -6.41 5.18
CA PHE A 96 -0.68 -5.80 6.49
C PHE A 96 -1.37 -6.74 7.48
N ASP A 97 -0.76 -6.98 8.63
CA ASP A 97 -1.31 -7.85 9.69
C ASP A 97 -2.68 -7.41 10.17
N GLY A 98 -2.92 -6.10 10.18
CA GLY A 98 -4.18 -5.50 10.56
C GLY A 98 -5.25 -5.51 9.47
N LEU A 99 -5.03 -6.11 8.30
CA LEU A 99 -6.04 -6.24 7.27
C LEU A 99 -7.28 -6.99 7.81
N ASN A 100 -8.45 -6.43 7.63
CA ASN A 100 -9.71 -7.11 7.83
C ASN A 100 -9.99 -8.04 6.64
N ARG A 101 -9.57 -9.30 6.76
CA ARG A 101 -9.76 -10.30 5.68
C ARG A 101 -11.24 -10.58 5.38
N GLY A 102 -12.16 -10.26 6.30
CA GLY A 102 -13.60 -10.35 6.07
C GLY A 102 -14.19 -9.18 5.28
N ALA A 103 -13.40 -8.15 4.96
CA ALA A 103 -13.90 -6.99 4.22
C ALA A 103 -14.22 -7.29 2.74
N LEU A 104 -13.65 -8.37 2.20
CA LEU A 104 -13.83 -8.80 0.80
C LEU A 104 -13.69 -10.33 0.68
N PRO A 105 -14.23 -10.92 -0.40
CA PRO A 105 -14.05 -12.33 -0.69
C PRO A 105 -12.56 -12.68 -0.80
N ALA A 106 -12.18 -13.84 -0.26
CA ALA A 106 -10.85 -14.42 -0.41
C ALA A 106 -10.90 -15.55 -1.42
N ALA A 107 -9.92 -15.58 -2.33
CA ALA A 107 -9.72 -16.65 -3.30
C ALA A 107 -8.39 -17.34 -2.99
N GLU A 108 -8.44 -18.64 -2.71
CA GLU A 108 -7.27 -19.45 -2.50
C GLU A 108 -6.82 -20.05 -3.83
N LEU A 109 -5.57 -19.77 -4.22
CA LEU A 109 -4.97 -20.27 -5.46
C LEU A 109 -4.12 -21.50 -5.17
N ASP A 110 -4.11 -22.44 -6.10
CA ASP A 110 -3.14 -23.52 -6.11
C ASP A 110 -1.72 -23.02 -6.48
N ASP A 111 -0.74 -23.90 -6.49
CA ASP A 111 0.65 -23.54 -6.74
C ASP A 111 0.88 -23.01 -8.17
N GLU A 112 0.18 -23.57 -9.17
CA GLU A 112 0.30 -23.15 -10.57
C GLU A 112 -0.33 -21.76 -10.78
N GLU A 113 -1.55 -21.56 -10.31
CA GLU A 113 -2.23 -20.26 -10.38
C GLU A 113 -1.51 -19.19 -9.55
N THR A 114 -0.93 -19.57 -8.41
CA THR A 114 -0.08 -18.70 -7.59
C THR A 114 1.11 -18.17 -8.41
N LEU A 115 1.81 -19.03 -9.13
CA LEU A 115 2.91 -18.61 -9.99
C LEU A 115 2.44 -17.69 -11.14
N ARG A 116 1.29 -18.00 -11.75
CA ARG A 116 0.66 -17.14 -12.77
C ARG A 116 0.33 -15.77 -12.19
N PHE A 117 -0.28 -15.73 -10.99
CA PHE A 117 -0.61 -14.48 -10.30
C PHE A 117 0.64 -13.64 -10.04
N LEU A 118 1.70 -14.22 -9.46
CA LEU A 118 2.96 -13.54 -9.16
C LEU A 118 3.72 -13.09 -10.40
N ARG A 119 3.51 -13.75 -11.55
CA ARG A 119 4.03 -13.36 -12.85
C ARG A 119 3.16 -12.34 -13.59
N ARG A 120 2.04 -11.94 -13.00
CA ARG A 120 1.02 -11.09 -13.61
C ARG A 120 0.43 -11.66 -14.90
N GLN A 121 0.36 -12.96 -14.99
CA GLN A 121 -0.36 -13.69 -16.02
C GLN A 121 -1.85 -13.80 -15.67
N ASP A 122 -2.64 -14.22 -16.63
CA ASP A 122 -4.07 -14.46 -16.44
C ASP A 122 -4.27 -15.64 -15.49
N ILE A 123 -5.21 -15.50 -14.57
CA ILE A 123 -5.67 -16.54 -13.64
C ILE A 123 -7.14 -16.86 -13.90
N ALA A 124 -7.56 -18.07 -13.54
CA ALA A 124 -8.94 -18.49 -13.75
C ALA A 124 -9.93 -17.69 -12.89
N ALA A 125 -11.11 -17.42 -13.44
CA ALA A 125 -12.16 -16.69 -12.73
C ALA A 125 -12.97 -17.58 -11.75
N GLY A 126 -12.84 -18.89 -11.85
CA GLY A 126 -13.73 -19.84 -11.19
C GLY A 126 -13.74 -19.79 -9.66
N GLY A 127 -12.61 -19.42 -9.04
CA GLY A 127 -12.48 -19.30 -7.58
C GLY A 127 -12.71 -17.88 -7.04
N LEU A 128 -12.97 -16.87 -7.91
CA LEU A 128 -13.12 -15.48 -7.50
C LEU A 128 -14.59 -15.04 -7.53
N ALA A 129 -15.00 -14.26 -6.54
CA ALA A 129 -16.28 -13.56 -6.56
C ALA A 129 -16.24 -12.36 -7.52
N GLU A 130 -17.41 -11.89 -7.96
CA GLU A 130 -17.50 -10.66 -8.74
C GLU A 130 -16.97 -9.45 -7.94
N GLY A 131 -16.18 -8.59 -8.56
CA GLY A 131 -15.56 -7.44 -7.94
C GLY A 131 -14.16 -7.72 -7.36
N MET A 132 -13.81 -7.03 -6.26
CA MET A 132 -12.50 -7.12 -5.63
C MET A 132 -12.38 -8.39 -4.77
N ASN A 133 -11.26 -9.08 -4.90
CA ASN A 133 -10.93 -10.28 -4.14
C ASN A 133 -9.54 -10.15 -3.51
N LEU A 134 -9.40 -10.70 -2.29
CA LEU A 134 -8.10 -10.97 -1.69
C LEU A 134 -7.60 -12.30 -2.24
N VAL A 135 -6.46 -12.27 -2.93
CA VAL A 135 -5.82 -13.48 -3.45
C VAL A 135 -4.90 -14.05 -2.39
N CYS A 136 -5.09 -15.33 -2.11
CA CYS A 136 -4.33 -16.07 -1.12
C CYS A 136 -3.67 -17.31 -1.73
N SER A 137 -2.60 -17.79 -1.11
CA SER A 137 -2.01 -19.09 -1.35
C SER A 137 -1.52 -19.66 -0.03
N ARG A 138 -1.86 -20.92 0.25
CA ARG A 138 -1.53 -21.61 1.51
C ARG A 138 -1.93 -20.78 2.75
N GLY A 139 -3.11 -20.14 2.69
CA GLY A 139 -3.66 -19.27 3.73
C GLY A 139 -2.99 -17.91 3.89
N ARG A 140 -2.02 -17.56 3.05
CA ARG A 140 -1.31 -16.27 3.09
C ARG A 140 -1.83 -15.35 1.98
N ALA A 141 -2.10 -14.09 2.32
CA ALA A 141 -2.47 -13.09 1.33
C ALA A 141 -1.27 -12.77 0.42
N LEU A 142 -1.52 -12.72 -0.87
CA LEU A 142 -0.53 -12.39 -1.91
C LEU A 142 -0.79 -11.03 -2.55
N GLY A 143 -2.03 -10.56 -2.55
CA GLY A 143 -2.42 -9.33 -3.23
C GLY A 143 -3.91 -9.29 -3.51
N PHE A 144 -4.28 -8.48 -4.48
CA PHE A 144 -5.66 -8.29 -4.90
C PHE A 144 -5.86 -8.66 -6.36
N ALA A 145 -7.05 -9.14 -6.69
CA ALA A 145 -7.52 -9.31 -8.05
C ALA A 145 -8.95 -8.74 -8.17
N LYS A 146 -9.31 -8.25 -9.35
CA LYS A 146 -10.68 -7.79 -9.63
C LYS A 146 -11.28 -8.61 -10.75
N ARG A 147 -12.35 -9.34 -10.42
CA ARG A 147 -13.16 -10.03 -11.42
C ARG A 147 -14.23 -9.10 -12.00
N ILE A 148 -14.40 -9.16 -13.29
CA ILE A 148 -15.46 -8.46 -14.04
C ILE A 148 -16.00 -9.46 -15.08
N GLY A 149 -17.10 -10.13 -14.75
CA GLY A 149 -17.63 -11.23 -15.57
C GLY A 149 -16.64 -12.39 -15.69
N ALA A 150 -16.25 -12.73 -16.92
CA ALA A 150 -15.27 -13.78 -17.19
C ALA A 150 -13.81 -13.30 -17.04
N ARG A 151 -13.57 -11.98 -17.01
CA ARG A 151 -12.21 -11.41 -16.96
C ARG A 151 -11.75 -11.21 -15.52
N VAL A 152 -10.49 -11.54 -15.25
CA VAL A 152 -9.80 -11.24 -14.00
C VAL A 152 -8.67 -10.27 -14.24
N ASN A 153 -8.72 -9.12 -13.58
CA ASN A 153 -7.62 -8.16 -13.57
C ASN A 153 -6.69 -8.50 -12.39
N ASN A 154 -5.51 -8.97 -12.70
CA ASN A 154 -4.45 -9.23 -11.73
C ASN A 154 -3.84 -7.89 -11.28
N LEU A 155 -4.00 -7.53 -10.00
CA LEU A 155 -3.52 -6.27 -9.43
C LEU A 155 -2.16 -6.41 -8.73
N TYR A 156 -1.47 -7.53 -8.90
CA TYR A 156 -0.12 -7.71 -8.36
C TYR A 156 0.85 -6.66 -8.94
N PRO A 157 1.72 -6.03 -8.12
CA PRO A 157 2.59 -4.95 -8.59
C PRO A 157 3.58 -5.40 -9.67
N ASN A 158 3.74 -4.60 -10.72
CA ASN A 158 4.74 -4.87 -11.75
C ASN A 158 6.17 -4.95 -11.20
N SER A 159 6.47 -4.09 -10.21
CA SER A 159 7.78 -4.02 -9.56
C SER A 159 8.15 -5.28 -8.77
N LEU A 160 7.15 -6.08 -8.37
CA LEU A 160 7.35 -7.30 -7.58
C LEU A 160 7.13 -8.57 -8.39
N ARG A 161 6.77 -8.46 -9.69
CA ARG A 161 6.49 -9.65 -10.51
C ARG A 161 7.71 -10.55 -10.64
N ILE A 162 7.48 -11.84 -10.57
CA ILE A 162 8.51 -12.85 -10.86
C ILE A 162 8.76 -12.88 -12.36
N ILE A 163 10.00 -12.64 -12.77
CA ILE A 163 10.44 -12.71 -14.16
C ILE A 163 10.93 -14.14 -14.39
N LYS A 164 10.43 -14.79 -15.46
CA LYS A 164 10.95 -16.11 -15.86
C LYS A 164 12.39 -15.92 -16.34
N GLN A 165 13.31 -16.62 -15.71
CA GLN A 165 14.67 -16.80 -16.23
C GLN A 165 14.65 -17.86 -17.32
#